data_ea4a05983412b751e7e22268bb6690fe
#
_entry.id   ea4a05983412b751e7e22268bb6690fe
#
_cell.length_a   1.000
_cell.length_b   1.000
_cell.length_c   1.000
_cell.angle_alpha   90.00
_cell.angle_beta   90.00
_cell.angle_gamma   90.00
#
_symmetry.space_group_name_H-M   'P 1'
#
loop_
_entity.id
_entity.type
_entity.pdbx_description
1 polymer ?
#
loop_
_entity_poly.entity_id
_entity_poly.type
_entity_poly.pdbx_seq_one_letter_code
_entity_poly.pdbx_strand_id
1 'polypeptide(L)'
;MDQKPPTAVIEAAHAAQLAALPLSDTQDFADADRGFIGALEPCVVTAADGRVVWDNDSYGFLAGEAPTSVHPSLWRQSQLCAKQGLYEVVEGIYQVRGLDLSNISFIEGETGVIVIDPLISTETAAAALALYRTHRGDRPVVAVIYTHSHVDHFGGVLGVTTQADVDAGRVAIIAPEHFTDHAVQENVYAGTAMARRAAYMYGAVLARGPQGQVGCGLGQVGSTGEVALIVPTEVRRIQSLSGGRIQESAGPNSVPAFGFICYDNWSEI
;
A
#
# COMPACT_ATOMS: atom_id res chain seq x y z
N MET A 1 -0.13 -11.89 -24.91
CA MET A 1 -0.97 -11.17 -25.91
C MET A 1 -0.07 -10.22 -26.64
N ASP A 2 -0.18 -10.13 -27.96
CA ASP A 2 0.57 -9.14 -28.72
C ASP A 2 0.07 -7.75 -28.33
N GLN A 3 1.01 -6.87 -28.03
CA GLN A 3 0.71 -5.47 -27.75
C GLN A 3 0.22 -4.80 -29.03
N LYS A 4 -0.88 -4.06 -28.94
CA LYS A 4 -1.44 -3.35 -30.08
C LYS A 4 -1.16 -1.87 -29.95
N PRO A 5 -0.82 -1.17 -31.06
CA PRO A 5 -0.70 0.28 -31.04
C PRO A 5 -2.07 0.92 -30.74
N PRO A 6 -2.09 2.13 -30.15
CA PRO A 6 -3.31 2.89 -29.96
C PRO A 6 -3.96 3.24 -31.29
N THR A 7 -5.27 3.48 -31.27
CA THR A 7 -5.96 4.02 -32.45
C THR A 7 -5.73 5.54 -32.55
N ALA A 8 -5.85 6.10 -33.74
CA ALA A 8 -5.73 7.55 -33.95
C ALA A 8 -6.68 8.39 -33.07
N VAL A 9 -7.84 7.84 -32.72
CA VAL A 9 -8.80 8.50 -31.81
C VAL A 9 -8.22 8.60 -30.38
N ILE A 10 -7.60 7.52 -29.88
CA ILE A 10 -6.95 7.50 -28.56
C ILE A 10 -5.73 8.43 -28.55
N GLU A 11 -4.90 8.40 -29.59
CA GLU A 11 -3.74 9.29 -29.71
C GLU A 11 -4.16 10.77 -29.69
N ALA A 12 -5.18 11.14 -30.46
CA ALA A 12 -5.71 12.50 -30.48
C ALA A 12 -6.29 12.93 -29.10
N ALA A 13 -6.99 12.02 -28.42
CA ALA A 13 -7.51 12.27 -27.09
C ALA A 13 -6.38 12.49 -26.07
N HIS A 14 -5.35 11.66 -26.07
CA HIS A 14 -4.20 11.80 -25.16
C HIS A 14 -3.39 13.07 -25.46
N ALA A 15 -3.19 13.41 -26.73
CA ALA A 15 -2.53 14.66 -27.12
C ALA A 15 -3.30 15.90 -26.63
N ALA A 16 -4.63 15.90 -26.74
CA ALA A 16 -5.46 16.98 -26.21
C ALA A 16 -5.36 17.12 -24.68
N GLN A 17 -5.33 15.99 -23.95
CA GLN A 17 -5.13 16.01 -22.50
C GLN A 17 -3.71 16.48 -22.12
N LEU A 18 -2.70 16.05 -22.84
CA LEU A 18 -1.31 16.50 -22.61
C LEU A 18 -1.19 18.02 -22.75
N ALA A 19 -1.88 18.62 -23.74
CA ALA A 19 -1.88 20.06 -23.96
C ALA A 19 -2.69 20.84 -22.92
N ALA A 20 -3.68 20.23 -22.30
CA ALA A 20 -4.60 20.89 -21.36
C ALA A 20 -4.17 20.80 -19.89
N LEU A 21 -3.40 19.77 -19.51
CA LEU A 21 -3.04 19.50 -18.13
C LEU A 21 -1.77 20.26 -17.71
N PRO A 22 -1.67 20.72 -16.45
CA PRO A 22 -0.53 21.48 -15.94
C PRO A 22 0.67 20.55 -15.57
N LEU A 23 1.06 19.67 -16.49
CA LEU A 23 2.09 18.63 -16.25
C LEU A 23 3.51 19.19 -16.14
N SER A 24 3.71 20.49 -16.39
CA SER A 24 4.98 21.18 -16.16
C SER A 24 5.25 21.47 -14.66
N ASP A 25 4.22 21.42 -13.82
CA ASP A 25 4.41 21.46 -12.37
C ASP A 25 5.00 20.15 -11.89
N THR A 26 6.16 20.19 -11.25
CA THR A 26 6.91 19.02 -10.75
C THR A 26 6.98 18.95 -9.22
N GLN A 27 6.15 19.73 -8.53
CA GLN A 27 6.17 19.77 -7.07
C GLN A 27 5.89 18.41 -6.44
N ASP A 28 4.99 17.62 -7.01
CA ASP A 28 4.65 16.27 -6.55
C ASP A 28 5.83 15.29 -6.64
N PHE A 29 6.73 15.44 -7.62
CA PHE A 29 7.97 14.65 -7.68
C PHE A 29 8.93 15.03 -6.54
N ALA A 30 9.08 16.33 -6.27
CA ALA A 30 9.88 16.80 -5.13
C ALA A 30 9.29 16.35 -3.78
N ASP A 31 7.96 16.38 -3.67
CA ASP A 31 7.25 15.90 -2.47
C ASP A 31 7.35 14.38 -2.30
N ALA A 32 7.33 13.61 -3.39
CA ALA A 32 7.51 12.16 -3.37
C ALA A 32 8.93 11.74 -2.94
N ASP A 33 9.94 12.58 -3.16
CA ASP A 33 11.34 12.33 -2.75
C ASP A 33 11.65 12.83 -1.33
N ARG A 34 10.76 13.61 -0.73
CA ARG A 34 10.97 14.18 0.59
C ARG A 34 11.11 13.11 1.65
N GLY A 35 12.14 13.23 2.49
CA GLY A 35 12.42 12.31 3.59
C GLY A 35 12.99 10.96 3.16
N PHE A 36 13.42 10.81 1.91
CA PHE A 36 14.05 9.57 1.44
C PHE A 36 15.30 9.22 2.27
N ILE A 37 15.36 7.95 2.72
CA ILE A 37 16.47 7.41 3.55
C ILE A 37 17.25 6.36 2.79
N GLY A 38 16.57 5.42 2.15
CA GLY A 38 17.22 4.31 1.45
C GLY A 38 16.23 3.46 0.67
N ALA A 39 16.72 2.72 -0.29
CA ALA A 39 15.96 1.87 -1.21
C ALA A 39 16.29 0.39 -1.03
N LEU A 40 15.44 -0.49 -1.55
CA LEU A 40 15.74 -1.88 -1.76
C LEU A 40 16.36 -2.04 -3.16
N GLU A 41 17.58 -2.56 -3.26
CA GLU A 41 18.31 -2.74 -4.53
C GLU A 41 18.90 -4.15 -4.65
N PRO A 42 18.41 -4.98 -5.60
CA PRO A 42 17.29 -4.72 -6.51
C PRO A 42 15.95 -4.67 -5.78
N CYS A 43 14.96 -3.91 -6.31
CA CYS A 43 13.61 -3.88 -5.75
C CYS A 43 12.76 -5.06 -6.25
N VAL A 44 13.22 -6.25 -5.92
CA VAL A 44 12.61 -7.53 -6.26
C VAL A 44 12.51 -8.37 -4.99
N VAL A 45 11.30 -8.85 -4.69
CA VAL A 45 11.04 -9.71 -3.53
C VAL A 45 10.64 -11.10 -4.03
N THR A 46 11.22 -12.13 -3.43
CA THR A 46 10.98 -13.54 -3.80
C THR A 46 10.42 -14.31 -2.61
N ALA A 47 9.55 -15.28 -2.89
CA ALA A 47 9.12 -16.27 -1.92
C ALA A 47 10.25 -17.29 -1.65
N ALA A 48 10.10 -18.12 -0.62
CA ALA A 48 11.08 -19.13 -0.22
C ALA A 48 11.38 -20.18 -1.31
N ASP A 49 10.44 -20.40 -2.23
CA ASP A 49 10.59 -21.29 -3.39
C ASP A 49 11.32 -20.63 -4.59
N GLY A 50 11.72 -19.36 -4.45
CA GLY A 50 12.40 -18.60 -5.49
C GLY A 50 11.45 -17.89 -6.48
N ARG A 51 10.14 -18.03 -6.33
CA ARG A 51 9.16 -17.33 -7.16
C ARG A 51 9.16 -15.84 -6.83
N VAL A 52 9.24 -14.99 -7.86
CA VAL A 52 9.11 -13.55 -7.69
C VAL A 52 7.69 -13.20 -7.29
N VAL A 53 7.53 -12.53 -6.15
CA VAL A 53 6.24 -12.07 -5.64
C VAL A 53 6.02 -10.58 -5.83
N TRP A 54 7.10 -9.81 -5.92
CA TRP A 54 7.11 -8.39 -6.23
C TRP A 54 8.31 -8.03 -7.08
N ASP A 55 8.13 -7.18 -8.07
CA ASP A 55 9.18 -6.71 -8.98
C ASP A 55 8.88 -5.28 -9.42
N ASN A 56 9.43 -4.30 -8.70
CA ASN A 56 9.31 -2.89 -9.05
C ASN A 56 10.29 -2.49 -10.17
N ASP A 57 11.41 -3.18 -10.29
CA ASP A 57 12.44 -2.87 -11.29
C ASP A 57 11.92 -3.09 -12.71
N SER A 58 10.94 -3.99 -12.89
CA SER A 58 10.27 -4.22 -14.17
C SER A 58 9.48 -3.00 -14.68
N TYR A 59 9.26 -1.98 -13.85
CA TYR A 59 8.65 -0.70 -14.22
C TYR A 59 9.68 0.37 -14.63
N GLY A 60 10.95 0.03 -14.76
CA GLY A 60 12.02 0.92 -15.21
C GLY A 60 11.79 1.58 -16.57
N PHE A 61 10.83 1.08 -17.37
CA PHE A 61 10.39 1.71 -18.61
C PHE A 61 9.60 3.02 -18.39
N LEU A 62 9.14 3.32 -17.17
CA LEU A 62 8.40 4.55 -16.81
C LEU A 62 9.34 5.77 -16.76
N ALA A 63 10.18 5.94 -17.73
CA ALA A 63 11.10 7.06 -17.87
C ALA A 63 10.67 7.99 -19.03
N GLY A 64 10.94 9.27 -18.89
CA GLY A 64 10.68 10.25 -19.96
C GLY A 64 9.20 10.60 -20.12
N GLU A 65 8.86 11.07 -21.32
CA GLU A 65 7.53 11.57 -21.66
C GLU A 65 6.50 10.43 -21.84
N ALA A 66 5.23 10.76 -21.60
CA ALA A 66 4.14 9.80 -21.79
C ALA A 66 4.04 9.39 -23.28
N PRO A 67 4.00 8.08 -23.60
CA PRO A 67 3.72 7.63 -24.95
C PRO A 67 2.25 7.90 -25.31
N THR A 68 1.95 8.01 -26.61
CA THR A 68 0.57 8.26 -27.10
C THR A 68 -0.41 7.17 -26.74
N SER A 69 0.08 5.97 -26.38
CA SER A 69 -0.69 4.81 -25.93
C SER A 69 -1.25 4.93 -24.51
N VAL A 70 -0.73 5.85 -23.68
CA VAL A 70 -1.08 5.99 -22.27
C VAL A 70 -1.60 7.39 -21.99
N HIS A 71 -2.65 7.48 -21.16
CA HIS A 71 -3.12 8.78 -20.69
C HIS A 71 -2.01 9.49 -19.88
N PRO A 72 -1.69 10.78 -20.18
CA PRO A 72 -0.54 11.45 -19.56
C PRO A 72 -0.60 11.51 -18.04
N SER A 73 -1.78 11.66 -17.44
CA SER A 73 -1.92 11.61 -15.97
C SER A 73 -1.62 10.23 -15.39
N LEU A 74 -2.02 9.15 -16.07
CA LEU A 74 -1.70 7.79 -15.62
C LEU A 74 -0.19 7.52 -15.70
N TRP A 75 0.47 7.95 -16.79
CA TRP A 75 1.91 7.83 -16.92
C TRP A 75 2.65 8.55 -15.80
N ARG A 76 2.30 9.81 -15.56
CA ARG A 76 2.87 10.62 -14.48
C ARG A 76 2.65 9.98 -13.11
N GLN A 77 1.41 9.55 -12.82
CA GLN A 77 1.08 8.87 -11.56
C GLN A 77 1.89 7.58 -11.40
N SER A 78 2.05 6.81 -12.47
CA SER A 78 2.83 5.57 -12.44
C SER A 78 4.32 5.83 -12.19
N GLN A 79 4.88 6.92 -12.72
CA GLN A 79 6.25 7.37 -12.40
C GLN A 79 6.41 7.68 -10.91
N LEU A 80 5.43 8.36 -10.30
CA LEU A 80 5.42 8.64 -8.86
C LEU A 80 5.30 7.37 -8.03
N CYS A 81 4.39 6.46 -8.42
CA CYS A 81 4.19 5.18 -7.73
C CYS A 81 5.37 4.20 -7.88
N ALA A 82 6.21 4.37 -8.91
CA ALA A 82 7.42 3.55 -9.10
C ALA A 82 8.56 3.92 -8.14
N LYS A 83 8.49 5.09 -7.49
CA LYS A 83 9.44 5.47 -6.45
C LYS A 83 9.29 4.55 -5.25
N GLN A 84 10.40 3.93 -4.83
CA GLN A 84 10.39 2.95 -3.75
C GLN A 84 11.45 3.28 -2.69
N GLY A 85 11.23 2.79 -1.48
CA GLY A 85 12.19 2.90 -0.39
C GLY A 85 11.56 3.26 0.95
N LEU A 86 12.43 3.54 1.91
CA LEU A 86 12.11 4.03 3.24
C LEU A 86 12.19 5.55 3.26
N TYR A 87 11.16 6.18 3.81
CA TYR A 87 11.03 7.63 3.93
C TYR A 87 10.72 8.02 5.38
N GLU A 88 11.34 9.07 5.88
CA GLU A 88 10.90 9.76 7.08
C GLU A 88 9.74 10.71 6.74
N VAL A 89 8.57 10.46 7.28
CA VAL A 89 7.39 11.31 7.09
C VAL A 89 7.50 12.54 8.02
N VAL A 90 7.72 12.27 9.29
CA VAL A 90 8.10 13.22 10.35
C VAL A 90 8.94 12.44 11.34
N GLU A 91 9.61 13.15 12.27
CA GLU A 91 10.41 12.51 13.32
C GLU A 91 9.62 11.39 14.04
N GLY A 92 10.15 10.18 14.07
CA GLY A 92 9.55 9.02 14.70
C GLY A 92 8.48 8.31 13.84
N ILE A 93 8.12 8.80 12.66
CA ILE A 93 7.19 8.16 11.74
C ILE A 93 7.85 7.93 10.38
N TYR A 94 7.92 6.68 9.99
CA TYR A 94 8.56 6.21 8.77
C TYR A 94 7.56 5.47 7.89
N GLN A 95 7.79 5.48 6.58
CA GLN A 95 6.95 4.77 5.62
C GLN A 95 7.82 4.08 4.57
N VAL A 96 7.53 2.81 4.30
CA VAL A 96 8.07 2.12 3.13
C VAL A 96 7.04 2.16 2.01
N ARG A 97 7.47 2.66 0.86
CA ARG A 97 6.66 2.86 -0.36
C ARG A 97 7.20 2.01 -1.49
N GLY A 98 6.34 1.65 -2.43
CA GLY A 98 6.73 0.98 -3.69
C GLY A 98 7.15 -0.48 -3.55
N LEU A 99 6.90 -1.12 -2.40
CA LEU A 99 7.15 -2.56 -2.19
C LEU A 99 5.87 -3.41 -2.33
N ASP A 100 4.73 -2.78 -2.57
CA ASP A 100 3.44 -3.41 -2.87
C ASP A 100 2.48 -2.35 -3.43
N LEU A 101 1.20 -2.69 -3.57
CA LEU A 101 0.13 -1.79 -3.96
C LEU A 101 -0.05 -0.65 -2.95
N SER A 102 -0.12 -0.98 -1.67
CA SER A 102 -0.23 -0.06 -0.54
C SER A 102 1.14 0.31 0.03
N ASN A 103 1.16 1.18 1.03
CA ASN A 103 2.35 1.55 1.79
C ASN A 103 2.23 1.03 3.23
N ILE A 104 3.36 0.66 3.83
CA ILE A 104 3.45 0.28 5.23
C ILE A 104 4.11 1.41 6.02
N SER A 105 3.54 1.73 7.19
CA SER A 105 4.09 2.78 8.05
C SER A 105 4.55 2.23 9.41
N PHE A 106 5.59 2.84 9.95
CA PHE A 106 6.23 2.48 11.20
C PHE A 106 6.24 3.69 12.13
N ILE A 107 5.68 3.54 13.34
CA ILE A 107 5.70 4.57 14.37
C ILE A 107 6.63 4.10 15.49
N GLU A 108 7.71 4.83 15.73
CA GLU A 108 8.66 4.53 16.81
C GLU A 108 8.11 4.95 18.16
N GLY A 109 8.08 4.00 19.11
CA GLY A 109 7.76 4.24 20.51
C GLY A 109 8.96 3.96 21.42
N GLU A 110 8.79 4.15 22.72
CA GLU A 110 9.84 3.89 23.71
C GLU A 110 10.21 2.41 23.79
N THR A 111 9.22 1.51 23.70
CA THR A 111 9.40 0.06 23.90
C THR A 111 9.51 -0.73 22.60
N GLY A 112 9.19 -0.14 21.46
CA GLY A 112 9.18 -0.82 20.18
C GLY A 112 8.58 0.03 19.06
N VAL A 113 8.12 -0.64 18.02
CA VAL A 113 7.52 -0.01 16.84
C VAL A 113 6.09 -0.50 16.64
N ILE A 114 5.20 0.41 16.27
CA ILE A 114 3.84 0.13 15.81
C ILE A 114 3.88 0.08 14.28
N VAL A 115 3.33 -0.98 13.70
CA VAL A 115 3.18 -1.14 12.25
C VAL A 115 1.76 -0.78 11.86
N ILE A 116 1.59 0.01 10.80
CA ILE A 116 0.30 0.32 10.20
C ILE A 116 0.25 -0.25 8.79
N ASP A 117 -0.79 -1.02 8.50
CA ASP A 117 -1.10 -1.60 7.18
C ASP A 117 0.06 -2.42 6.58
N PRO A 118 0.22 -3.69 7.01
CA PRO A 118 1.37 -4.52 6.64
C PRO A 118 1.32 -5.10 5.22
N LEU A 119 0.87 -4.33 4.22
CA LEU A 119 0.87 -4.71 2.80
C LEU A 119 -0.01 -5.93 2.46
N ILE A 120 0.08 -6.44 1.21
CA ILE A 120 -0.69 -7.62 0.75
C ILE A 120 -0.04 -8.91 1.22
N SER A 121 1.28 -9.04 1.06
CA SER A 121 1.94 -10.34 1.25
C SER A 121 2.97 -10.35 2.37
N THR A 122 3.10 -11.52 2.99
CA THR A 122 4.08 -11.82 4.03
C THR A 122 5.49 -11.42 3.60
N GLU A 123 5.86 -11.73 2.36
CA GLU A 123 7.21 -11.49 1.84
C GLU A 123 7.49 -9.99 1.65
N THR A 124 6.53 -9.24 1.10
CA THR A 124 6.71 -7.78 0.90
C THR A 124 6.73 -7.04 2.22
N ALA A 125 5.89 -7.43 3.18
CA ALA A 125 5.88 -6.87 4.53
C ALA A 125 7.17 -7.17 5.29
N ALA A 126 7.71 -8.40 5.17
CA ALA A 126 8.98 -8.77 5.76
C ALA A 126 10.15 -7.99 5.15
N ALA A 127 10.16 -7.80 3.83
CA ALA A 127 11.18 -6.99 3.15
C ALA A 127 11.11 -5.53 3.59
N ALA A 128 9.90 -4.96 3.73
CA ALA A 128 9.70 -3.60 4.21
C ALA A 128 10.17 -3.41 5.66
N LEU A 129 9.85 -4.35 6.56
CA LEU A 129 10.34 -4.32 7.95
C LEU A 129 11.87 -4.47 8.01
N ALA A 130 12.47 -5.31 7.16
CA ALA A 130 13.92 -5.47 7.08
C ALA A 130 14.60 -4.19 6.59
N LEU A 131 14.04 -3.51 5.56
CA LEU A 131 14.53 -2.22 5.09
C LEU A 131 14.46 -1.16 6.20
N TYR A 132 13.34 -1.06 6.90
CA TYR A 132 13.19 -0.18 8.06
C TYR A 132 14.28 -0.48 9.11
N ARG A 133 14.43 -1.73 9.53
CA ARG A 133 15.41 -2.15 10.55
C ARG A 133 16.84 -1.87 10.16
N THR A 134 17.19 -2.02 8.88
CA THR A 134 18.53 -1.70 8.36
C THR A 134 18.93 -0.25 8.65
N HIS A 135 17.97 0.68 8.58
CA HIS A 135 18.26 2.11 8.75
C HIS A 135 17.91 2.65 10.14
N ARG A 136 16.97 2.02 10.86
CA ARG A 136 16.45 2.53 12.14
C ARG A 136 16.76 1.63 13.35
N GLY A 137 17.37 0.47 13.12
CA GLY A 137 17.72 -0.51 14.16
C GLY A 137 16.60 -1.52 14.42
N ASP A 138 16.96 -2.61 15.08
CA ASP A 138 16.10 -3.77 15.31
C ASP A 138 15.19 -3.54 16.52
N ARG A 139 14.10 -2.77 16.30
CA ARG A 139 13.06 -2.56 17.31
C ARG A 139 12.04 -3.68 17.25
N PRO A 140 11.56 -4.22 18.39
CA PRO A 140 10.47 -5.18 18.39
C PRO A 140 9.17 -4.52 17.91
N VAL A 141 8.37 -5.25 17.12
CA VAL A 141 6.99 -4.86 16.82
C VAL A 141 6.15 -5.10 18.07
N VAL A 142 5.44 -4.08 18.54
CA VAL A 142 4.59 -4.16 19.73
C VAL A 142 3.10 -4.08 19.42
N ALA A 143 2.74 -3.54 18.27
CA ALA A 143 1.37 -3.53 17.76
C ALA A 143 1.35 -3.48 16.23
N VAL A 144 0.27 -4.02 15.66
CA VAL A 144 -0.08 -3.86 14.23
C VAL A 144 -1.48 -3.27 14.17
N ILE A 145 -1.65 -2.23 13.36
CA ILE A 145 -2.93 -1.57 13.15
C ILE A 145 -3.37 -1.83 11.71
N TYR A 146 -4.58 -2.37 11.53
CA TYR A 146 -5.25 -2.45 10.25
C TYR A 146 -6.20 -1.25 10.14
N THR A 147 -6.02 -0.41 9.13
CA THR A 147 -6.87 0.77 8.96
C THR A 147 -8.26 0.40 8.45
N HIS A 148 -8.34 -0.59 7.57
CA HIS A 148 -9.59 -1.10 6.99
C HIS A 148 -9.43 -2.52 6.42
N SER A 149 -10.53 -3.09 5.90
CA SER A 149 -10.65 -4.51 5.55
C SER A 149 -10.12 -4.92 4.18
N HIS A 150 -9.55 -4.00 3.38
CA HIS A 150 -8.91 -4.38 2.13
C HIS A 150 -7.62 -5.18 2.38
N VAL A 151 -7.40 -6.22 1.57
CA VAL A 151 -6.31 -7.19 1.78
C VAL A 151 -4.92 -6.56 1.73
N ASP A 152 -4.75 -5.47 1.00
CA ASP A 152 -3.49 -4.73 0.89
C ASP A 152 -3.13 -3.92 2.15
N HIS A 153 -3.99 -3.96 3.17
CA HIS A 153 -3.77 -3.30 4.46
C HIS A 153 -3.61 -4.29 5.64
N PHE A 154 -3.76 -5.61 5.39
CA PHE A 154 -3.56 -6.60 6.45
C PHE A 154 -2.87 -7.89 6.01
N GLY A 155 -2.89 -8.22 4.72
CA GLY A 155 -2.53 -9.54 4.20
C GLY A 155 -1.09 -9.98 4.50
N GLY A 156 -0.16 -9.04 4.66
CA GLY A 156 1.24 -9.30 4.96
C GLY A 156 1.58 -9.38 6.45
N VAL A 157 0.60 -9.49 7.34
CA VAL A 157 0.80 -9.44 8.80
C VAL A 157 1.84 -10.43 9.32
N LEU A 158 1.95 -11.63 8.73
CA LEU A 158 2.95 -12.62 9.13
C LEU A 158 4.39 -12.21 8.74
N GLY A 159 4.56 -11.21 7.91
CA GLY A 159 5.87 -10.61 7.61
C GLY A 159 6.40 -9.69 8.70
N VAL A 160 5.52 -9.22 9.60
CA VAL A 160 5.90 -8.27 10.66
C VAL A 160 5.73 -8.84 12.08
N THR A 161 4.92 -9.88 12.27
CA THR A 161 4.71 -10.57 13.55
C THR A 161 4.34 -12.03 13.33
N THR A 162 4.19 -12.79 14.40
CA THR A 162 3.74 -14.18 14.39
C THR A 162 2.47 -14.36 15.21
N GLN A 163 1.65 -15.39 14.89
CA GLN A 163 0.50 -15.75 15.73
C GLN A 163 0.92 -16.03 17.18
N ALA A 164 2.07 -16.67 17.38
CA ALA A 164 2.59 -16.97 18.71
C ALA A 164 2.97 -15.73 19.52
N ASP A 165 3.40 -14.63 18.88
CA ASP A 165 3.65 -13.36 19.57
C ASP A 165 2.36 -12.69 20.00
N VAL A 166 1.34 -12.78 19.14
CA VAL A 166 0.00 -12.25 19.43
C VAL A 166 -0.67 -13.06 20.57
N ASP A 167 -0.65 -14.38 20.48
CA ASP A 167 -1.23 -15.27 21.51
C ASP A 167 -0.55 -15.08 22.88
N ALA A 168 0.73 -14.77 22.89
CA ALA A 168 1.51 -14.47 24.10
C ALA A 168 1.32 -13.03 24.63
N GLY A 169 0.51 -12.20 23.95
CA GLY A 169 0.27 -10.81 24.33
C GLY A 169 1.48 -9.88 24.12
N ARG A 170 2.48 -10.30 23.33
CA ARG A 170 3.64 -9.45 22.99
C ARG A 170 3.32 -8.44 21.91
N VAL A 171 2.39 -8.76 21.02
CA VAL A 171 1.95 -7.89 19.91
C VAL A 171 0.43 -7.78 19.93
N ALA A 172 -0.10 -6.58 19.98
CA ALA A 172 -1.51 -6.32 19.82
C ALA A 172 -1.87 -6.17 18.32
N ILE A 173 -2.98 -6.75 17.89
CA ILE A 173 -3.57 -6.47 16.57
C ILE A 173 -4.81 -5.60 16.80
N ILE A 174 -4.77 -4.39 16.25
CA ILE A 174 -5.81 -3.37 16.46
C ILE A 174 -6.51 -3.10 15.13
N ALA A 175 -7.84 -3.10 15.13
CA ALA A 175 -8.61 -2.81 13.92
C ALA A 175 -9.94 -2.11 14.25
N PRO A 176 -10.62 -1.52 13.22
CA PRO A 176 -11.96 -0.99 13.40
C PRO A 176 -12.98 -2.05 13.78
N GLU A 177 -14.08 -1.62 14.42
CA GLU A 177 -15.24 -2.48 14.65
C GLU A 177 -15.72 -3.08 13.31
N HIS A 178 -16.15 -4.35 13.34
CA HIS A 178 -16.57 -5.14 12.16
C HIS A 178 -15.49 -5.46 11.13
N PHE A 179 -14.23 -5.16 11.38
CA PHE A 179 -13.13 -5.43 10.45
C PHE A 179 -13.13 -6.87 9.92
N THR A 180 -13.22 -7.86 10.82
CA THR A 180 -13.17 -9.28 10.44
C THR A 180 -14.34 -9.67 9.55
N ASP A 181 -15.55 -9.19 9.86
CA ASP A 181 -16.74 -9.47 9.07
C ASP A 181 -16.60 -8.91 7.65
N HIS A 182 -16.12 -7.65 7.53
CA HIS A 182 -15.89 -7.00 6.24
C HIS A 182 -14.76 -7.70 5.45
N ALA A 183 -13.66 -8.06 6.10
CA ALA A 183 -12.56 -8.76 5.46
C ALA A 183 -12.98 -10.13 4.89
N VAL A 184 -13.80 -10.89 5.64
CA VAL A 184 -14.35 -12.17 5.17
C VAL A 184 -15.36 -11.96 4.04
N GLN A 185 -16.26 -10.99 4.16
CA GLN A 185 -17.23 -10.68 3.11
C GLN A 185 -16.55 -10.32 1.80
N GLU A 186 -15.56 -9.45 1.84
CA GLU A 186 -14.87 -8.96 0.64
C GLU A 186 -13.96 -10.01 0.01
N ASN A 187 -13.15 -10.70 0.81
CA ASN A 187 -12.10 -11.57 0.28
C ASN A 187 -12.56 -13.03 0.09
N VAL A 188 -13.57 -13.49 0.82
CA VAL A 188 -14.09 -14.85 0.71
C VAL A 188 -15.41 -14.88 -0.07
N TYR A 189 -16.47 -14.24 0.42
CA TYR A 189 -17.77 -14.30 -0.25
C TYR A 189 -17.78 -13.58 -1.60
N ALA A 190 -17.22 -12.37 -1.67
CA ALA A 190 -17.12 -11.59 -2.89
C ALA A 190 -15.78 -11.78 -3.63
N GLY A 191 -14.86 -12.59 -3.13
CA GLY A 191 -13.47 -12.66 -3.57
C GLY A 191 -13.29 -12.88 -5.08
N THR A 192 -14.09 -13.79 -5.68
CA THR A 192 -14.06 -14.01 -7.13
C THR A 192 -14.51 -12.78 -7.93
N ALA A 193 -15.53 -12.07 -7.45
CA ALA A 193 -16.01 -10.84 -8.09
C ALA A 193 -14.98 -9.72 -7.96
N MET A 194 -14.38 -9.57 -6.78
CA MET A 194 -13.33 -8.59 -6.51
C MET A 194 -12.08 -8.86 -7.34
N ALA A 195 -11.60 -10.09 -7.42
CA ALA A 195 -10.45 -10.46 -8.24
C ALA A 195 -10.70 -10.18 -9.74
N ARG A 196 -11.91 -10.46 -10.23
CA ARG A 196 -12.30 -10.19 -11.61
C ARG A 196 -12.36 -8.68 -11.88
N ARG A 197 -12.91 -7.90 -10.96
CA ARG A 197 -12.94 -6.43 -11.03
C ARG A 197 -11.53 -5.84 -11.01
N ALA A 198 -10.67 -6.30 -10.10
CA ALA A 198 -9.28 -5.87 -10.00
C ALA A 198 -8.49 -6.14 -11.29
N ALA A 199 -8.71 -7.29 -11.93
CA ALA A 199 -8.06 -7.62 -13.21
C ALA A 199 -8.37 -6.59 -14.31
N TYR A 200 -9.61 -6.08 -14.35
CA TYR A 200 -9.98 -5.01 -15.29
C TYR A 200 -9.44 -3.64 -14.88
N MET A 201 -9.51 -3.29 -13.59
CA MET A 201 -9.05 -1.98 -13.10
C MET A 201 -7.54 -1.82 -13.23
N TYR A 202 -6.79 -2.87 -12.88
CA TYR A 202 -5.34 -2.78 -12.77
C TYR A 202 -4.61 -3.16 -14.05
N GLY A 203 -5.32 -3.75 -15.02
CA GLY A 203 -4.71 -4.28 -16.23
C GLY A 203 -3.74 -5.44 -15.94
N ALA A 204 -3.93 -6.16 -14.83
CA ALA A 204 -3.00 -7.17 -14.33
C ALA A 204 -2.74 -8.34 -15.32
N VAL A 205 -3.64 -8.55 -16.28
CA VAL A 205 -3.50 -9.56 -17.34
C VAL A 205 -2.73 -9.06 -18.56
N LEU A 206 -2.39 -7.78 -18.62
CA LEU A 206 -1.60 -7.19 -19.71
C LEU A 206 -0.11 -7.34 -19.40
N ALA A 207 0.71 -7.46 -20.45
CA ALA A 207 2.15 -7.36 -20.29
C ALA A 207 2.54 -5.96 -19.79
N ARG A 208 3.50 -5.87 -18.89
CA ARG A 208 4.05 -4.59 -18.41
C ARG A 208 4.75 -3.87 -19.56
N GLY A 209 4.49 -2.59 -19.71
CA GLY A 209 5.11 -1.78 -20.75
C GLY A 209 4.21 -0.67 -21.29
N PRO A 210 4.76 0.20 -22.16
CA PRO A 210 4.06 1.40 -22.65
C PRO A 210 2.79 1.14 -23.47
N GLN A 211 2.60 -0.07 -23.97
CA GLN A 211 1.41 -0.49 -24.69
C GLN A 211 0.58 -1.52 -23.92
N GLY A 212 0.81 -1.66 -22.61
CA GLY A 212 0.16 -2.61 -21.75
C GLY A 212 -0.11 -2.03 -20.38
N GLN A 213 0.29 -2.76 -19.32
CA GLN A 213 0.09 -2.34 -17.93
C GLN A 213 1.25 -1.41 -17.50
N VAL A 214 0.90 -0.19 -17.07
CA VAL A 214 1.85 0.82 -16.59
C VAL A 214 1.70 1.12 -15.09
N GLY A 215 0.61 0.69 -14.49
CA GLY A 215 0.25 0.89 -13.09
C GLY A 215 -1.26 0.82 -12.93
N CYS A 216 -1.75 0.87 -11.70
CA CYS A 216 -3.19 0.88 -11.42
C CYS A 216 -3.71 2.25 -10.92
N GLY A 217 -2.88 3.29 -11.01
CA GLY A 217 -3.22 4.67 -10.65
C GLY A 217 -3.01 5.02 -9.18
N LEU A 218 -2.97 4.03 -8.28
CA LEU A 218 -2.71 4.20 -6.84
C LEU A 218 -1.49 3.40 -6.36
N GLY A 219 -0.92 2.60 -7.23
CA GLY A 219 0.27 1.78 -7.06
C GLY A 219 0.58 1.09 -8.39
N GLN A 220 1.49 0.13 -8.38
CA GLN A 220 1.86 -0.58 -9.62
C GLN A 220 0.94 -1.77 -9.89
N VAL A 221 0.87 -2.70 -8.95
CA VAL A 221 0.02 -3.90 -8.97
C VAL A 221 0.06 -4.51 -7.56
N GLY A 222 -0.83 -5.44 -7.23
CA GLY A 222 -0.71 -6.19 -5.98
C GLY A 222 0.40 -7.24 -6.04
N SER A 223 1.13 -7.45 -4.94
CA SER A 223 2.06 -8.56 -4.81
C SER A 223 1.34 -9.92 -4.87
N THR A 224 2.10 -10.98 -5.21
CA THR A 224 1.56 -12.33 -5.40
C THR A 224 2.12 -13.34 -4.39
N GLY A 225 2.53 -12.86 -3.21
CA GLY A 225 3.05 -13.67 -2.11
C GLY A 225 1.97 -14.34 -1.26
N GLU A 226 2.36 -14.78 -0.08
CA GLU A 226 1.46 -15.37 0.90
C GLU A 226 0.60 -14.30 1.56
N VAL A 227 -0.71 -14.54 1.63
CA VAL A 227 -1.69 -13.67 2.28
C VAL A 227 -2.17 -14.33 3.56
N ALA A 228 -2.14 -13.61 4.66
CA ALA A 228 -2.58 -14.09 5.96
C ALA A 228 -3.50 -13.07 6.66
N LEU A 229 -4.24 -13.54 7.64
CA LEU A 229 -5.03 -12.71 8.56
C LEU A 229 -4.81 -13.20 9.97
N ILE A 230 -4.29 -12.35 10.84
CA ILE A 230 -4.40 -12.54 12.30
C ILE A 230 -5.60 -11.72 12.77
N VAL A 231 -6.55 -12.40 13.42
CA VAL A 231 -7.76 -11.75 13.92
C VAL A 231 -7.40 -10.66 14.94
N PRO A 232 -7.99 -9.46 14.86
CA PRO A 232 -7.72 -8.40 15.82
C PRO A 232 -7.93 -8.83 17.27
N THR A 233 -6.97 -8.51 18.14
CA THR A 233 -7.05 -8.69 19.59
C THR A 233 -7.80 -7.54 20.25
N GLU A 234 -7.80 -6.38 19.60
CA GLU A 234 -8.50 -5.18 20.04
C GLU A 234 -9.27 -4.56 18.87
N VAL A 235 -10.54 -4.24 19.11
CA VAL A 235 -11.36 -3.49 18.17
C VAL A 235 -11.67 -2.10 18.72
N ARG A 236 -11.64 -1.10 17.83
CA ARG A 236 -11.90 0.28 18.18
C ARG A 236 -13.10 0.79 17.39
N ARG A 237 -14.05 1.39 18.11
CA ARG A 237 -15.17 2.09 17.49
C ARG A 237 -14.71 3.46 17.03
N ILE A 238 -14.76 3.72 15.74
CA ILE A 238 -14.52 5.04 15.17
C ILE A 238 -15.82 5.83 15.37
N GLN A 239 -15.80 6.79 16.30
CA GLN A 239 -16.92 7.73 16.41
C GLN A 239 -16.77 8.77 15.30
N SER A 240 -17.77 8.90 14.44
CA SER A 240 -17.83 9.95 13.44
C SER A 240 -17.80 11.31 14.14
N LEU A 241 -16.87 12.17 13.75
CA LEU A 241 -16.76 13.52 14.26
C LEU A 241 -17.84 14.41 13.60
N SER A 242 -19.03 14.44 14.15
CA SER A 242 -19.93 15.59 13.95
C SER A 242 -19.54 16.62 15.02
N GLY A 243 -18.71 17.61 14.65
CA GLY A 243 -18.44 18.77 15.50
C GLY A 243 -17.12 18.81 16.25
N GLY A 244 -16.00 18.51 15.63
CA GLY A 244 -14.70 19.16 15.95
C GLY A 244 -14.01 18.80 17.27
N ARG A 245 -14.32 17.68 17.96
CA ARG A 245 -13.52 17.19 19.10
C ARG A 245 -13.51 15.67 19.12
N ILE A 246 -12.29 15.10 19.15
CA ILE A 246 -12.06 13.69 19.48
C ILE A 246 -12.25 13.58 21.00
N GLN A 247 -13.29 12.88 21.47
CA GLN A 247 -13.37 12.45 22.85
C GLN A 247 -12.87 11.00 22.94
N GLU A 248 -11.74 10.82 23.61
CA GLU A 248 -11.19 9.53 23.96
C GLU A 248 -12.01 8.88 25.08
N SER A 249 -12.42 7.62 24.89
CA SER A 249 -12.78 6.76 26.01
C SER A 249 -11.51 6.00 26.41
N ALA A 250 -10.73 6.58 27.33
CA ALA A 250 -9.51 5.97 27.81
C ALA A 250 -9.80 4.85 28.81
N GLY A 251 -9.38 3.61 28.48
CA GLY A 251 -9.13 2.57 29.46
C GLY A 251 -7.75 2.76 30.12
N PRO A 252 -7.45 2.10 31.24
CA PRO A 252 -6.24 2.35 32.04
C PRO A 252 -4.90 2.00 31.38
N ASN A 253 -4.87 1.55 30.13
CA ASN A 253 -3.67 1.23 29.34
C ASN A 253 -3.70 1.87 27.95
N SER A 254 -4.23 3.08 27.82
CA SER A 254 -4.39 3.72 26.50
C SER A 254 -3.05 4.15 25.90
N VAL A 255 -2.74 3.59 24.71
CA VAL A 255 -1.80 4.19 23.75
C VAL A 255 -2.43 5.51 23.25
N PRO A 256 -1.68 6.62 23.11
CA PRO A 256 -2.22 7.86 22.60
C PRO A 256 -2.96 7.65 21.27
N ALA A 257 -4.21 8.09 21.20
CA ALA A 257 -5.03 7.91 20.01
C ALA A 257 -4.50 8.79 18.87
N PHE A 258 -3.94 8.18 17.84
CA PHE A 258 -3.77 8.82 16.55
C PHE A 258 -5.12 8.85 15.84
N GLY A 259 -5.58 10.03 15.45
CA GLY A 259 -6.81 10.18 14.69
C GLY A 259 -6.67 9.59 13.29
N PHE A 260 -7.16 8.39 13.07
CA PHE A 260 -7.30 7.80 11.74
C PHE A 260 -8.58 8.30 11.08
N ILE A 261 -8.45 8.86 9.89
CA ILE A 261 -9.60 9.18 9.03
C ILE A 261 -9.87 7.93 8.19
N CYS A 262 -10.84 7.10 8.63
CA CYS A 262 -11.43 6.09 7.76
C CYS A 262 -12.65 6.71 7.05
N TYR A 263 -12.65 6.72 5.75
CA TYR A 263 -13.83 7.06 4.96
C TYR A 263 -14.72 5.82 4.82
N ASP A 264 -15.71 5.70 5.70
CA ASP A 264 -16.85 4.80 5.52
C ASP A 264 -17.96 5.57 4.76
N ASN A 265 -17.89 5.59 3.45
CA ASN A 265 -19.02 5.96 2.59
C ASN A 265 -19.12 4.98 1.41
N TRP A 266 -19.53 3.73 1.70
CA TRP A 266 -19.86 2.73 0.68
C TRP A 266 -21.36 2.39 0.62
N SER A 267 -22.24 3.23 1.16
CA SER A 267 -23.68 3.00 1.12
C SER A 267 -24.41 3.67 -0.07
N GLU A 268 -23.70 4.38 -0.96
CA GLU A 268 -24.32 5.00 -2.14
C GLU A 268 -23.41 4.85 -3.37
N ILE A 269 -23.30 3.63 -3.94
CA ILE A 269 -23.07 3.40 -5.36
C ILE A 269 -23.82 2.10 -5.76
#